data_bcb087345a2d8fcb1fff349a38020cac
#
_entry.id   bcb087345a2d8fcb1fff349a38020cac
#
_cell.length_a   1.000
_cell.length_b   1.000
_cell.length_c   1.000
_cell.angle_alpha   90.00
_cell.angle_beta   90.00
_cell.angle_gamma   90.00
#
_symmetry.space_group_name_H-M   'P 1'
#
loop_
_entity.id
_entity.type
_entity.pdbx_description
1 polymer ?
#
loop_
_entity_poly.entity_id
_entity_poly.type
_entity_poly.pdbx_seq_one_letter_code
_entity_poly.pdbx_strand_id
1 'polypeptide(L)'
;MANTLTNLAADIYRAADIVGRELVGFIPSSTVNASDERVAVGQNVRSFSTPTATAVTIAPSMTIPEGTDQALTNKTLTLTKQRGVQIPYTGEDVRFLDGGAGYETVYGAQVQQAMRTLTNEIETDLATEAYQNASRAVGTAGTTPFASNFDLVAEGRQILADNGMPTNDGRMSLVMNTAAGTNLRNLATLTQVN
;
A
#
# COMPACT_ATOMS: atom_id res chain seq x y z
N MET A 1 -11.30 -40.14 6.11
CA MET A 1 -10.90 -40.04 4.69
C MET A 1 -10.50 -38.61 4.44
N ALA A 2 -9.26 -38.39 4.04
CA ALA A 2 -8.77 -37.06 3.71
C ALA A 2 -9.36 -36.66 2.36
N ASN A 3 -10.10 -35.56 2.30
CA ASN A 3 -10.57 -34.98 1.03
C ASN A 3 -9.35 -34.50 0.25
N THR A 4 -9.08 -35.11 -0.88
CA THR A 4 -8.05 -34.68 -1.80
C THR A 4 -8.61 -33.49 -2.61
N LEU A 5 -8.39 -32.28 -2.15
CA LEU A 5 -8.81 -31.05 -2.82
C LEU A 5 -7.78 -30.73 -3.93
N THR A 6 -7.86 -31.39 -5.04
CA THR A 6 -6.90 -31.27 -6.16
C THR A 6 -6.92 -29.91 -6.85
N ASN A 7 -8.01 -29.14 -6.77
CA ASN A 7 -8.16 -27.85 -7.46
C ASN A 7 -8.15 -26.64 -6.53
N LEU A 8 -8.06 -26.84 -5.22
CA LEU A 8 -8.13 -25.76 -4.22
C LEU A 8 -7.07 -24.67 -4.43
N ALA A 9 -5.85 -25.08 -4.76
CA ALA A 9 -4.77 -24.12 -5.03
C ALA A 9 -5.06 -23.22 -6.24
N ALA A 10 -5.59 -23.80 -7.31
CA ALA A 10 -5.95 -23.04 -8.52
C ALA A 10 -7.06 -22.01 -8.24
N ASP A 11 -8.05 -22.38 -7.42
CA ASP A 11 -9.15 -21.49 -7.06
C ASP A 11 -8.70 -20.36 -6.15
N ILE A 12 -7.77 -20.62 -5.22
CA ILE A 12 -7.16 -19.60 -4.38
C ILE A 12 -6.35 -18.62 -5.24
N TYR A 13 -5.53 -19.10 -6.18
CA TYR A 13 -4.75 -18.22 -7.07
C TYR A 13 -5.67 -17.39 -7.98
N ARG A 14 -6.74 -17.98 -8.49
CA ARG A 14 -7.73 -17.26 -9.30
C ARG A 14 -8.45 -16.18 -8.49
N ALA A 15 -8.81 -16.46 -7.25
CA ALA A 15 -9.42 -15.51 -6.34
C ALA A 15 -8.44 -14.35 -6.03
N ALA A 16 -7.17 -14.66 -5.78
CA ALA A 16 -6.14 -13.67 -5.53
C ALA A 16 -5.90 -12.77 -6.76
N ASP A 17 -5.90 -13.34 -7.98
CA ASP A 17 -5.76 -12.57 -9.22
C ASP A 17 -6.94 -11.63 -9.47
N ILE A 18 -8.17 -12.08 -9.21
CA ILE A 18 -9.37 -11.23 -9.33
C ILE A 18 -9.32 -10.08 -8.33
N VAL A 19 -9.03 -10.36 -7.06
CA VAL A 19 -8.94 -9.34 -6.01
C VAL A 19 -7.76 -8.41 -6.25
N GLY A 20 -6.64 -8.94 -6.74
CA GLY A 20 -5.46 -8.14 -7.12
C GLY A 20 -5.76 -7.09 -8.18
N ARG A 21 -6.66 -7.36 -9.13
CA ARG A 21 -7.12 -6.38 -10.13
C ARG A 21 -8.09 -5.33 -9.58
N GLU A 22 -8.73 -5.61 -8.46
CA GLU A 22 -9.63 -4.68 -7.78
C GLU A 22 -8.90 -3.69 -6.85
N LEU A 23 -7.58 -3.88 -6.64
CA LEU A 23 -6.78 -3.07 -5.73
C LEU A 23 -6.65 -1.63 -6.22
N VAL A 24 -7.20 -0.72 -5.44
CA VAL A 24 -7.08 0.73 -5.62
C VAL A 24 -6.81 1.36 -4.26
N GLY A 25 -5.83 2.28 -4.18
CA GLY A 25 -5.57 2.99 -2.93
C GLY A 25 -4.11 2.95 -2.51
N PHE A 26 -3.84 2.68 -1.24
CA PHE A 26 -2.49 2.71 -0.67
C PHE A 26 -1.65 1.49 -1.02
N ILE A 27 -2.26 0.30 -1.15
CA ILE A 27 -1.53 -0.94 -1.43
C ILE A 27 -0.70 -0.83 -2.73
N PRO A 28 -1.29 -0.46 -3.90
CA PRO A 28 -0.51 -0.32 -5.13
C PRO A 28 0.47 0.85 -5.11
N SER A 29 0.29 1.83 -4.21
CA SER A 29 1.16 2.99 -4.06
C SER A 29 2.30 2.76 -3.07
N SER A 30 2.27 1.68 -2.31
CA SER A 30 3.29 1.33 -1.32
C SER A 30 4.37 0.44 -1.90
N THR A 31 5.55 0.47 -1.28
CA THR A 31 6.65 -0.44 -1.64
C THR A 31 6.58 -1.68 -0.76
N VAL A 32 6.50 -2.85 -1.39
CA VAL A 32 6.52 -4.14 -0.69
C VAL A 32 7.98 -4.56 -0.48
N ASN A 33 8.38 -4.77 0.76
CA ASN A 33 9.65 -5.41 1.07
C ASN A 33 9.42 -6.91 1.35
N ALA A 34 9.66 -7.72 0.34
CA ALA A 34 9.49 -9.17 0.37
C ALA A 34 10.82 -9.93 0.39
N SER A 35 11.90 -9.27 0.80
CA SER A 35 13.26 -9.84 0.74
C SER A 35 13.53 -10.94 1.77
N ASP A 36 12.72 -11.04 2.82
CA ASP A 36 12.88 -12.05 3.86
C ASP A 36 11.80 -13.13 3.77
N GLU A 37 12.23 -14.36 3.58
CA GLU A 37 11.36 -15.48 3.23
C GLU A 37 10.34 -15.89 4.30
N ARG A 38 10.55 -15.60 5.56
CA ARG A 38 9.59 -15.88 6.66
C ARG A 38 9.90 -15.03 7.87
N VAL A 39 9.23 -13.91 7.98
CA VAL A 39 9.33 -13.08 9.17
C VAL A 39 8.18 -13.43 10.11
N ALA A 40 8.49 -13.86 11.33
CA ALA A 40 7.50 -14.10 12.37
C ALA A 40 7.08 -12.77 13.02
N VAL A 41 5.89 -12.74 13.62
CA VAL A 41 5.44 -11.61 14.43
C VAL A 41 6.47 -11.29 15.51
N GLY A 42 6.85 -10.02 15.61
CA GLY A 42 7.89 -9.53 16.54
C GLY A 42 9.30 -9.51 15.94
N GLN A 43 9.51 -10.03 14.74
CA GLN A 43 10.79 -9.89 14.05
C GLN A 43 10.92 -8.52 13.39
N ASN A 44 12.18 -8.07 13.29
CA ASN A 44 12.54 -6.79 12.74
C ASN A 44 13.15 -6.95 11.35
N VAL A 45 12.56 -6.26 10.37
CA VAL A 45 13.15 -6.06 9.05
C VAL A 45 13.95 -4.77 9.07
N ARG A 46 15.21 -4.82 8.66
CA ARG A 46 16.09 -3.64 8.64
C ARG A 46 16.17 -3.03 7.25
N SER A 47 15.93 -1.73 7.18
CA SER A 47 16.14 -0.93 5.98
C SER A 47 17.27 0.06 6.23
N PHE A 48 18.22 0.17 5.30
CA PHE A 48 19.34 1.10 5.40
C PHE A 48 18.94 2.46 4.84
N SER A 49 19.35 3.52 5.54
CA SER A 49 19.23 4.88 5.08
C SER A 49 20.60 5.55 5.12
N THR A 50 21.04 6.10 3.99
CA THR A 50 22.29 6.87 3.91
C THR A 50 22.01 8.34 4.16
N PRO A 51 22.80 9.02 5.02
CA PRO A 51 22.69 10.47 5.20
C PRO A 51 23.18 11.23 3.96
N THR A 52 22.82 12.50 3.88
CA THR A 52 23.27 13.39 2.82
C THR A 52 24.79 13.59 2.90
N ALA A 53 25.49 13.39 1.79
CA ALA A 53 26.93 13.65 1.71
C ALA A 53 27.20 15.14 1.57
N THR A 54 28.26 15.62 2.21
CA THR A 54 28.70 17.00 2.10
C THR A 54 29.82 17.10 1.06
N ALA A 55 29.70 18.00 0.07
CA ALA A 55 30.73 18.24 -0.90
C ALA A 55 31.84 19.10 -0.28
N VAL A 56 33.10 18.75 -0.56
CA VAL A 56 34.28 19.48 -0.10
C VAL A 56 35.01 20.06 -1.32
N THR A 57 35.43 21.30 -1.22
CA THR A 57 36.27 21.92 -2.26
C THR A 57 37.68 21.38 -2.17
N ILE A 58 38.14 20.73 -3.24
CA ILE A 58 39.51 20.22 -3.35
C ILE A 58 40.37 21.31 -3.96
N ALA A 59 41.32 21.85 -3.17
CA ALA A 59 42.36 22.73 -3.67
C ALA A 59 43.61 21.90 -4.04
N PRO A 60 44.40 22.31 -5.03
CA PRO A 60 45.67 21.65 -5.33
C PRO A 60 46.58 21.69 -4.10
N SER A 61 46.83 20.58 -3.50
CA SER A 61 47.64 20.41 -2.29
C SER A 61 48.30 19.04 -2.33
N MET A 62 49.43 18.91 -1.64
CA MET A 62 50.15 17.65 -1.53
C MET A 62 49.43 16.59 -0.69
N THR A 63 48.41 17.00 0.07
CA THR A 63 47.58 16.11 0.90
C THR A 63 46.12 16.24 0.49
N ILE A 64 45.49 15.14 0.12
CA ILE A 64 44.07 15.12 -0.14
C ILE A 64 43.36 15.13 1.22
N PRO A 65 42.44 16.08 1.50
CA PRO A 65 41.73 16.10 2.75
C PRO A 65 40.84 14.84 2.88
N GLU A 66 40.92 14.19 4.01
CA GLU A 66 39.98 13.08 4.35
C GLU A 66 38.54 13.62 4.44
N GLY A 67 37.61 12.89 3.83
CA GLY A 67 36.18 13.21 3.95
C GLY A 67 35.65 12.93 5.35
N THR A 68 34.54 13.55 5.68
CA THR A 68 33.83 13.30 6.96
C THR A 68 33.24 11.90 6.95
N ASP A 69 33.44 11.14 8.01
CA ASP A 69 32.85 9.81 8.21
C ASP A 69 31.32 9.87 8.11
N GLN A 70 30.76 8.99 7.30
CA GLN A 70 29.30 8.87 7.17
C GLN A 70 28.79 7.72 8.05
N ALA A 71 27.92 8.03 8.98
CA ALA A 71 27.24 7.04 9.78
C ALA A 71 26.00 6.51 9.01
N LEU A 72 25.98 5.20 8.73
CA LEU A 72 24.82 4.54 8.18
C LEU A 72 23.74 4.36 9.27
N THR A 73 22.57 4.91 9.06
CA THR A 73 21.44 4.74 9.95
C THR A 73 20.53 3.62 9.47
N ASN A 74 20.13 2.75 10.40
CA ASN A 74 19.16 1.68 10.15
C ASN A 74 17.78 2.12 10.61
N LYS A 75 16.78 1.95 9.75
CA LYS A 75 15.38 1.98 10.17
C LYS A 75 14.88 0.55 10.29
N THR A 76 14.22 0.27 11.40
CA THR A 76 13.68 -1.04 11.71
C THR A 76 12.17 -1.03 11.53
N LEU A 77 11.64 -1.96 10.73
CA LEU A 77 10.23 -2.25 10.62
C LEU A 77 9.94 -3.52 11.41
N THR A 78 9.08 -3.44 12.41
CA THR A 78 8.67 -4.59 13.21
C THR A 78 7.34 -5.14 12.70
N LEU A 79 7.27 -6.44 12.46
CA LEU A 79 6.02 -7.11 12.11
C LEU A 79 5.11 -7.20 13.34
N THR A 80 4.00 -6.49 13.31
CA THR A 80 3.06 -6.39 14.43
C THR A 80 1.78 -7.20 14.23
N LYS A 81 1.40 -7.50 12.97
CA LYS A 81 0.15 -8.17 12.65
C LYS A 81 0.37 -9.43 11.83
N GLN A 82 -0.38 -10.47 12.18
CA GLN A 82 -0.59 -11.67 11.39
C GLN A 82 -2.08 -11.98 11.40
N ARG A 83 -2.71 -11.99 10.24
CA ARG A 83 -4.15 -12.15 10.10
C ARG A 83 -4.51 -13.26 9.14
N GLY A 84 -5.63 -13.93 9.41
CA GLY A 84 -6.17 -14.98 8.57
C GLY A 84 -7.69 -15.01 8.66
N VAL A 85 -8.34 -15.40 7.59
CA VAL A 85 -9.79 -15.64 7.55
C VAL A 85 -10.02 -17.14 7.48
N GLN A 86 -10.82 -17.66 8.39
CA GLN A 86 -11.20 -19.07 8.42
C GLN A 86 -12.54 -19.26 7.73
N ILE A 87 -12.63 -20.22 6.83
CA ILE A 87 -13.85 -20.62 6.15
C ILE A 87 -14.17 -22.05 6.63
N PRO A 88 -15.04 -22.21 7.65
CA PRO A 88 -15.41 -23.53 8.14
C PRO A 88 -16.38 -24.20 7.17
N TYR A 89 -16.14 -25.48 6.87
CA TYR A 89 -17.05 -26.33 6.13
C TYR A 89 -17.25 -27.65 6.87
N THR A 90 -18.51 -28.05 6.99
CA THR A 90 -18.89 -29.39 7.46
C THR A 90 -19.17 -30.31 6.27
N GLY A 91 -19.11 -31.61 6.48
CA GLY A 91 -19.45 -32.58 5.42
C GLY A 91 -20.93 -32.51 4.98
N GLU A 92 -21.80 -32.00 5.85
CA GLU A 92 -23.22 -31.77 5.54
C GLU A 92 -23.42 -30.56 4.64
N ASP A 93 -22.64 -29.48 4.88
CA ASP A 93 -22.66 -28.28 4.05
C ASP A 93 -22.25 -28.58 2.60
N VAL A 94 -21.21 -29.42 2.43
CA VAL A 94 -20.78 -29.87 1.11
C VAL A 94 -21.87 -30.63 0.38
N ARG A 95 -22.56 -31.55 1.05
CA ARG A 95 -23.66 -32.31 0.46
C ARG A 95 -24.86 -31.44 0.11
N PHE A 96 -25.16 -30.44 0.93
CA PHE A 96 -26.25 -29.52 0.66
C PHE A 96 -25.97 -28.64 -0.57
N LEU A 97 -24.75 -28.22 -0.75
CA LEU A 97 -24.31 -27.41 -1.89
C LEU A 97 -24.23 -28.19 -3.20
N ASP A 98 -23.90 -29.50 -3.15
CA ASP A 98 -23.91 -30.39 -4.34
C ASP A 98 -25.28 -30.53 -4.99
N GLY A 99 -26.36 -30.31 -4.24
CA GLY A 99 -27.74 -30.33 -4.77
C GLY A 99 -28.21 -29.02 -5.43
N GLY A 100 -27.38 -27.97 -5.45
CA GLY A 100 -27.80 -26.63 -5.88
C GLY A 100 -26.79 -25.92 -6.78
N ALA A 101 -26.25 -24.77 -6.33
CA ALA A 101 -25.38 -23.89 -7.10
C ALA A 101 -23.95 -24.44 -7.38
N GLY A 102 -23.63 -25.60 -6.82
CA GLY A 102 -22.31 -26.23 -6.90
C GLY A 102 -21.33 -25.70 -5.84
N TYR A 103 -20.71 -26.65 -5.13
CA TYR A 103 -19.74 -26.36 -4.07
C TYR A 103 -18.58 -25.47 -4.56
N GLU A 104 -18.02 -25.74 -5.73
CA GLU A 104 -16.88 -25.00 -6.29
C GLU A 104 -17.20 -23.52 -6.48
N THR A 105 -18.40 -23.19 -6.95
CA THR A 105 -18.81 -21.80 -7.21
C THR A 105 -18.98 -21.02 -5.88
N VAL A 106 -19.64 -21.63 -4.90
CA VAL A 106 -19.87 -21.00 -3.59
C VAL A 106 -18.57 -20.85 -2.83
N TYR A 107 -17.75 -21.88 -2.82
CA TYR A 107 -16.44 -21.85 -2.17
C TYR A 107 -15.51 -20.80 -2.80
N GLY A 108 -15.44 -20.74 -4.12
CA GLY A 108 -14.67 -19.71 -4.84
C GLY A 108 -15.12 -18.30 -4.49
N ALA A 109 -16.41 -18.05 -4.40
CA ALA A 109 -16.95 -16.75 -3.98
C ALA A 109 -16.59 -16.40 -2.52
N GLN A 110 -16.61 -17.38 -1.61
CA GLN A 110 -16.21 -17.18 -0.21
C GLN A 110 -14.71 -16.89 -0.07
N VAL A 111 -13.87 -17.58 -0.85
CA VAL A 111 -12.42 -17.30 -0.89
C VAL A 111 -12.16 -15.88 -1.40
N GLN A 112 -12.86 -15.44 -2.44
CA GLN A 112 -12.76 -14.07 -2.93
C GLN A 112 -13.15 -13.05 -1.85
N GLN A 113 -14.25 -13.31 -1.14
CA GLN A 113 -14.70 -12.43 -0.07
C GLN A 113 -13.71 -12.40 1.12
N ALA A 114 -13.12 -13.53 1.46
CA ALA A 114 -12.07 -13.62 2.47
C ALA A 114 -10.83 -12.80 2.09
N MET A 115 -10.40 -12.91 0.83
CA MET A 115 -9.30 -12.09 0.29
C MET A 115 -9.61 -10.59 0.32
N ARG A 116 -10.81 -10.18 -0.08
CA ARG A 116 -11.24 -8.77 0.01
C ARG A 116 -11.23 -8.26 1.44
N THR A 117 -11.65 -9.07 2.40
CA THR A 117 -11.63 -8.70 3.82
C THR A 117 -10.20 -8.43 4.31
N LEU A 118 -9.25 -9.31 3.97
CA LEU A 118 -7.84 -9.13 4.32
C LEU A 118 -7.24 -7.89 3.63
N THR A 119 -7.54 -7.71 2.34
CA THR A 119 -7.08 -6.57 1.56
C THR A 119 -7.61 -5.25 2.13
N ASN A 120 -8.90 -5.19 2.50
CA ASN A 120 -9.49 -4.00 3.12
C ASN A 120 -8.90 -3.70 4.50
N GLU A 121 -8.53 -4.71 5.27
CA GLU A 121 -7.84 -4.51 6.55
C GLU A 121 -6.45 -3.90 6.34
N ILE A 122 -5.67 -4.42 5.38
CA ILE A 122 -4.36 -3.87 5.01
C ILE A 122 -4.49 -2.42 4.53
N GLU A 123 -5.46 -2.14 3.66
CA GLU A 123 -5.69 -0.79 3.14
C GLU A 123 -6.03 0.20 4.26
N THR A 124 -6.87 -0.21 5.21
CA THR A 124 -7.23 0.61 6.38
C THR A 124 -6.03 0.87 7.28
N ASP A 125 -5.20 -0.14 7.51
CA ASP A 125 -3.98 0.01 8.31
C ASP A 125 -2.98 0.96 7.62
N LEU A 126 -2.74 0.78 6.32
CA LEU A 126 -1.86 1.67 5.55
C LEU A 126 -2.37 3.11 5.52
N ALA A 127 -3.68 3.32 5.36
CA ALA A 127 -4.28 4.64 5.40
C ALA A 127 -4.08 5.30 6.78
N THR A 128 -4.27 4.53 7.85
CA THR A 128 -4.11 5.00 9.23
C THR A 128 -2.66 5.38 9.52
N GLU A 129 -1.71 4.53 9.15
CA GLU A 129 -0.28 4.79 9.31
C GLU A 129 0.18 6.01 8.49
N ALA A 130 -0.26 6.12 7.23
CA ALA A 130 0.09 7.25 6.37
C ALA A 130 -0.42 8.57 6.96
N TYR A 131 -1.65 8.60 7.45
CA TYR A 131 -2.27 9.80 8.02
C TYR A 131 -1.68 10.16 9.39
N GLN A 132 -1.40 9.18 10.27
CA GLN A 132 -0.91 9.44 11.63
C GLN A 132 0.59 9.78 11.67
N ASN A 133 1.38 9.19 10.78
CA ASN A 133 2.83 9.33 10.77
C ASN A 133 3.35 10.30 9.69
N ALA A 134 2.45 10.96 8.96
CA ALA A 134 2.86 12.01 8.03
C ALA A 134 3.50 13.18 8.77
N SER A 135 4.73 13.55 8.39
CA SER A 135 5.46 14.68 9.00
C SER A 135 4.95 16.04 8.54
N ARG A 136 4.18 16.09 7.48
CA ARG A 136 3.64 17.30 6.87
C ARG A 136 2.19 17.08 6.47
N ALA A 137 1.40 18.13 6.59
CA ALA A 137 0.01 18.14 6.16
C ALA A 137 -0.31 19.47 5.46
N VAL A 138 -1.25 19.44 4.54
CA VAL A 138 -1.76 20.60 3.81
C VAL A 138 -3.28 20.53 3.78
N GLY A 139 -3.93 21.70 3.79
CA GLY A 139 -5.38 21.82 3.79
C GLY A 139 -5.97 22.10 5.17
N THR A 140 -7.29 22.17 5.24
CA THR A 140 -8.04 22.47 6.46
C THR A 140 -8.68 21.21 7.02
N ALA A 141 -8.36 20.87 8.26
CA ALA A 141 -8.93 19.70 8.93
C ALA A 141 -10.47 19.76 8.96
N GLY A 142 -11.11 18.61 8.76
CA GLY A 142 -12.57 18.47 8.78
C GLY A 142 -13.28 18.90 7.49
N THR A 143 -12.56 19.36 6.46
CA THR A 143 -13.12 19.68 5.15
C THR A 143 -12.81 18.58 4.14
N THR A 144 -13.79 18.28 3.26
CA THR A 144 -13.55 17.35 2.15
C THR A 144 -12.71 18.06 1.09
N PRO A 145 -11.59 17.49 0.65
CA PRO A 145 -10.74 18.07 -0.36
C PRO A 145 -11.47 18.30 -1.69
N PHE A 146 -10.95 19.22 -2.50
CA PHE A 146 -11.42 19.49 -3.87
C PHE A 146 -12.86 20.05 -3.97
N ALA A 147 -13.36 20.69 -2.91
CA ALA A 147 -14.69 21.28 -2.95
C ALA A 147 -14.79 22.47 -3.94
N SER A 148 -13.71 23.22 -4.13
CA SER A 148 -13.69 24.43 -4.97
C SER A 148 -12.50 24.56 -5.92
N ASN A 149 -11.36 23.97 -5.61
CA ASN A 149 -10.14 24.10 -6.41
C ASN A 149 -9.24 22.85 -6.32
N PHE A 150 -8.19 22.84 -7.14
CA PHE A 150 -7.20 21.76 -7.21
C PHE A 150 -5.88 22.11 -6.49
N ASP A 151 -5.83 23.24 -5.80
CA ASP A 151 -4.60 23.81 -5.23
C ASP A 151 -3.93 22.87 -4.22
N LEU A 152 -4.72 22.10 -3.45
CA LEU A 152 -4.21 21.14 -2.48
C LEU A 152 -3.26 20.09 -3.07
N VAL A 153 -3.46 19.68 -4.33
CA VAL A 153 -2.56 18.74 -5.00
C VAL A 153 -1.23 19.41 -5.35
N ALA A 154 -1.30 20.65 -5.82
CA ALA A 154 -0.11 21.43 -6.15
C ALA A 154 0.73 21.73 -4.91
N GLU A 155 0.07 22.13 -3.81
CA GLU A 155 0.72 22.37 -2.51
C GLU A 155 1.32 21.09 -1.93
N GLY A 156 0.60 19.97 -1.98
CA GLY A 156 1.12 18.67 -1.55
C GLY A 156 2.34 18.24 -2.36
N ARG A 157 2.29 18.42 -3.69
CA ARG A 157 3.43 18.15 -4.56
C ARG A 157 4.63 19.06 -4.25
N GLN A 158 4.38 20.35 -4.01
CA GLN A 158 5.41 21.29 -3.62
C GLN A 158 6.11 20.85 -2.33
N ILE A 159 5.36 20.48 -1.28
CA ILE A 159 5.91 20.01 -0.01
C ILE A 159 6.82 18.79 -0.23
N LEU A 160 6.39 17.84 -1.06
CA LEU A 160 7.18 16.64 -1.36
C LEU A 160 8.49 17.01 -2.11
N ALA A 161 8.39 17.90 -3.10
CA ALA A 161 9.55 18.37 -3.87
C ALA A 161 10.56 19.14 -2.99
N ASP A 162 10.07 20.03 -2.13
CA ASP A 162 10.90 20.80 -1.20
C ASP A 162 11.61 19.91 -0.17
N ASN A 163 11.05 18.73 0.14
CA ASN A 163 11.69 17.71 0.98
C ASN A 163 12.60 16.76 0.18
N GLY A 164 12.87 17.03 -1.10
CA GLY A 164 13.82 16.27 -1.91
C GLY A 164 13.26 15.00 -2.55
N MET A 165 11.93 14.84 -2.60
CA MET A 165 11.32 13.72 -3.33
C MET A 165 11.51 13.92 -4.84
N PRO A 166 11.99 12.92 -5.59
CA PRO A 166 12.05 13.00 -7.04
C PRO A 166 10.61 13.06 -7.62
N THR A 167 10.31 14.17 -8.32
CA THR A 167 8.96 14.43 -8.84
C THR A 167 8.74 13.91 -10.26
N ASN A 168 9.82 13.45 -10.93
CA ASN A 168 9.80 13.07 -12.34
C ASN A 168 9.91 11.56 -12.60
N ASP A 169 9.96 10.74 -11.56
CA ASP A 169 10.11 9.28 -11.65
C ASP A 169 8.79 8.52 -11.81
N GLY A 170 7.65 9.22 -11.85
CA GLY A 170 6.33 8.61 -11.98
C GLY A 170 5.83 7.86 -10.74
N ARG A 171 6.52 7.97 -9.61
CA ARG A 171 6.15 7.28 -8.37
C ARG A 171 5.22 8.05 -7.45
N MET A 172 4.87 9.28 -7.81
CA MET A 172 3.88 10.05 -7.06
C MET A 172 2.48 9.54 -7.34
N SER A 173 1.77 9.20 -6.29
CA SER A 173 0.38 8.74 -6.36
C SER A 173 -0.51 9.61 -5.49
N LEU A 174 -1.72 9.90 -5.97
CA LEU A 174 -2.74 10.59 -5.21
C LEU A 174 -3.81 9.59 -4.80
N VAL A 175 -3.87 9.29 -3.52
CA VAL A 175 -4.89 8.41 -2.94
C VAL A 175 -5.94 9.26 -2.25
N MET A 176 -7.21 9.05 -2.57
CA MET A 176 -8.32 9.82 -2.03
C MET A 176 -9.54 8.94 -1.76
N ASN A 177 -10.41 9.37 -0.87
CA ASN A 177 -11.69 8.71 -0.66
C ASN A 177 -12.70 9.06 -1.77
N THR A 178 -13.81 8.33 -1.80
CA THR A 178 -14.86 8.50 -2.83
C THR A 178 -15.51 9.88 -2.81
N ALA A 179 -15.61 10.51 -1.63
CA ALA A 179 -16.18 11.86 -1.51
C ALA A 179 -15.25 12.92 -2.13
N ALA A 180 -13.95 12.87 -1.84
CA ALA A 180 -12.98 13.74 -2.50
C ALA A 180 -12.88 13.48 -4.00
N GLY A 181 -12.99 12.21 -4.43
CA GLY A 181 -13.03 11.83 -5.84
C GLY A 181 -14.26 12.39 -6.56
N THR A 182 -15.42 12.46 -5.90
CA THR A 182 -16.62 13.07 -6.45
C THR A 182 -16.43 14.58 -6.62
N ASN A 183 -15.91 15.27 -5.60
CA ASN A 183 -15.61 16.68 -5.68
C ASN A 183 -14.63 16.98 -6.82
N LEU A 184 -13.57 16.19 -6.93
CA LEU A 184 -12.56 16.34 -7.98
C LEU A 184 -13.18 16.25 -9.39
N ARG A 185 -14.06 15.28 -9.62
CA ARG A 185 -14.75 15.10 -10.91
C ARG A 185 -15.70 16.25 -11.24
N ASN A 186 -16.27 16.90 -10.23
CA ASN A 186 -17.20 18.01 -10.38
C ASN A 186 -16.52 19.37 -10.50
N LEU A 187 -15.20 19.45 -10.38
CA LEU A 187 -14.47 20.71 -10.53
C LEU A 187 -14.61 21.23 -11.97
N ALA A 188 -15.17 22.43 -12.10
CA ALA A 188 -15.38 23.09 -13.39
C ALA A 188 -14.07 23.22 -14.21
N THR A 189 -12.95 23.43 -13.54
CA THR A 189 -11.62 23.53 -14.16
C THR A 189 -11.18 22.26 -14.89
N LEU A 190 -11.65 21.09 -14.44
CA LEU A 190 -11.33 19.80 -15.08
C LEU A 190 -12.36 19.40 -16.13
N THR A 191 -13.59 19.93 -16.04
CA THR A 191 -14.67 19.62 -16.99
C THR A 191 -14.69 20.57 -18.21
N GLN A 192 -13.99 21.69 -18.14
CA GLN A 192 -13.87 22.67 -19.24
C GLN A 192 -12.69 22.35 -20.20
N VAL A 193 -12.43 21.09 -20.48
CA VAL A 193 -11.51 20.71 -21.55
C VAL A 193 -12.32 20.63 -22.85
N ASN A 194 -12.22 21.66 -23.65
CA ASN A 194 -12.64 21.66 -25.06
C ASN A 194 -11.51 21.15 -25.95
#